data_e71f3c0d8e9d3b5c837cc50809d13d13
#
_entry.id   e71f3c0d8e9d3b5c837cc50809d13d13
#
_cell.length_a   1.000
_cell.length_b   1.000
_cell.length_c   1.000
_cell.angle_alpha   90.00
_cell.angle_beta   90.00
_cell.angle_gamma   90.00
#
_symmetry.space_group_name_H-M   'P 1'
#
loop_
_entity.id
_entity.type
_entity.pdbx_description
1 polymer ?
#
loop_
_entity_poly.entity_id
_entity_poly.type
_entity_poly.pdbx_seq_one_letter_code
_entity_poly.pdbx_strand_id
1 'polypeptide(L)'
;SLLRAKQNLVHSSFWGGDLEAFIGQASARGLFKKKMFVFTVGETVAYRLGKKFPQGLMVGTRGPYGMYAVGNKNPLNVWFQREYRKTYKEQPSQPGYQYAQGILAAKFAYDNAAKANGGKFPSTDQVIKALTGATFPSIAGTVKMALSHGHQAVTEDLWGVSVWSDKAGEPIVTDVVTFPGSCVMPPDGVKSVDWIKGGMKGAKC
;
A
#
# COMPACT_ATOMS: atom_id res chain seq x y z
N SER A 1 12.24 4.84 27.67
CA SER A 1 11.22 3.90 27.18
C SER A 1 9.98 4.67 26.74
N LEU A 2 9.27 4.18 25.72
CA LEU A 2 8.04 4.83 25.19
C LEU A 2 6.98 5.06 26.27
N LEU A 3 6.85 4.18 27.24
CA LEU A 3 5.88 4.32 28.35
C LEU A 3 6.15 5.57 29.22
N ARG A 4 7.41 6.00 29.34
CA ARG A 4 7.82 7.15 30.15
C ARG A 4 7.98 8.43 29.33
N ALA A 5 7.92 8.33 28.01
CA ALA A 5 8.04 9.49 27.13
C ALA A 5 6.84 10.44 27.32
N LYS A 6 7.11 11.74 27.27
CA LYS A 6 6.06 12.78 27.39
C LYS A 6 5.17 12.86 26.14
N GLN A 7 5.68 12.44 24.99
CA GLN A 7 4.95 12.45 23.72
C GLN A 7 3.77 11.49 23.75
N ASN A 8 2.63 11.92 23.24
CA ASN A 8 1.41 11.13 23.19
C ASN A 8 1.26 10.33 21.90
N LEU A 9 1.98 10.70 20.84
CA LEU A 9 1.96 10.06 19.53
C LEU A 9 3.26 9.30 19.27
N VAL A 10 3.14 8.09 18.76
CA VAL A 10 4.25 7.25 18.29
C VAL A 10 4.01 6.90 16.84
N HIS A 11 4.92 7.32 15.97
CA HIS A 11 4.96 6.88 14.58
C HIS A 11 5.93 5.70 14.42
N SER A 12 5.53 4.69 13.65
CA SER A 12 6.39 3.54 13.35
C SER A 12 6.20 3.08 11.91
N SER A 13 7.33 2.77 11.27
CA SER A 13 7.39 2.12 9.97
C SER A 13 7.79 0.65 10.06
N PHE A 14 7.71 0.03 11.22
CA PHE A 14 7.86 -1.42 11.37
C PHE A 14 6.84 -2.15 10.52
N TRP A 15 7.23 -3.30 9.99
CA TRP A 15 6.38 -4.14 9.15
C TRP A 15 6.70 -5.63 9.36
N GLY A 16 5.81 -6.52 8.91
CA GLY A 16 6.02 -7.96 8.99
C GLY A 16 6.33 -8.44 10.43
N GLY A 17 7.27 -9.33 10.56
CA GLY A 17 7.62 -9.96 11.85
C GLY A 17 8.04 -8.98 12.94
N ASP A 18 8.77 -7.93 12.60
CA ASP A 18 9.20 -6.90 13.56
C ASP A 18 8.01 -6.13 14.13
N LEU A 19 7.03 -5.79 13.29
CA LEU A 19 5.81 -5.14 13.74
C LEU A 19 4.97 -6.08 14.61
N GLU A 20 4.85 -7.34 14.24
CA GLU A 20 4.13 -8.35 15.01
C GLU A 20 4.72 -8.53 16.41
N ALA A 21 6.05 -8.67 16.49
CA ALA A 21 6.78 -8.77 17.75
C ALA A 21 6.61 -7.50 18.60
N PHE A 22 6.70 -6.33 17.99
CA PHE A 22 6.49 -5.05 18.65
C PHE A 22 5.07 -4.94 19.22
N ILE A 23 4.03 -5.27 18.42
CA ILE A 23 2.63 -5.23 18.86
C ILE A 23 2.42 -6.16 20.05
N GLY A 24 2.94 -7.38 20.00
CA GLY A 24 2.83 -8.33 21.11
C GLY A 24 3.43 -7.78 22.41
N GLN A 25 4.64 -7.26 22.36
CA GLN A 25 5.33 -6.69 23.52
C GLN A 25 4.67 -5.40 24.03
N ALA A 26 4.23 -4.53 23.13
CA ALA A 26 3.59 -3.26 23.46
C ALA A 26 2.21 -3.47 24.10
N SER A 27 1.43 -4.43 23.57
CA SER A 27 0.12 -4.83 24.12
C SER A 27 0.24 -5.38 25.53
N ALA A 28 1.19 -6.29 25.76
CA ALA A 28 1.45 -6.87 27.08
C ALA A 28 1.80 -5.82 28.15
N ARG A 29 2.35 -4.68 27.72
CA ARG A 29 2.70 -3.54 28.61
C ARG A 29 1.65 -2.44 28.63
N GLY A 30 0.51 -2.63 27.99
CA GLY A 30 -0.59 -1.65 27.93
C GLY A 30 -0.22 -0.35 27.20
N LEU A 31 0.76 -0.39 26.28
CA LEU A 31 1.27 0.81 25.62
C LEU A 31 0.21 1.47 24.72
N PHE A 32 -0.60 0.69 24.02
CA PHE A 32 -1.68 1.18 23.16
C PHE A 32 -2.84 1.83 23.92
N LYS A 33 -2.95 1.61 25.25
CA LYS A 33 -3.91 2.33 26.11
C LYS A 33 -3.42 3.71 26.54
N LYS A 34 -2.11 3.97 26.40
CA LYS A 34 -1.46 5.19 26.92
C LYS A 34 -0.97 6.13 25.82
N LYS A 35 -0.81 5.62 24.62
CA LYS A 35 -0.22 6.34 23.47
C LYS A 35 -1.02 6.08 22.23
N MET A 36 -1.18 7.09 21.42
CA MET A 36 -1.70 6.98 20.07
C MET A 36 -0.58 6.46 19.14
N PHE A 37 -0.92 5.57 18.24
CA PHE A 37 0.03 5.03 17.26
C PHE A 37 -0.39 5.32 15.84
N VAL A 38 0.61 5.60 15.01
CA VAL A 38 0.52 5.73 13.56
C VAL A 38 1.46 4.69 12.95
N PHE A 39 0.90 3.70 12.26
CA PHE A 39 1.65 2.67 11.55
C PHE A 39 1.55 2.90 10.05
N THR A 40 2.68 3.16 9.39
CA THR A 40 2.72 3.41 7.94
C THR A 40 2.26 2.21 7.12
N VAL A 41 2.49 0.98 7.61
CA VAL A 41 2.20 -0.27 6.91
C VAL A 41 1.67 -1.34 7.88
N GLY A 42 0.84 -0.92 8.82
CA GLY A 42 0.28 -1.78 9.87
C GLY A 42 -0.58 -2.93 9.34
N GLU A 43 -1.16 -2.77 8.16
CA GLU A 43 -1.98 -3.80 7.51
C GLU A 43 -1.23 -5.11 7.24
N THR A 44 0.11 -5.08 7.16
CA THR A 44 0.94 -6.25 6.84
C THR A 44 0.86 -7.38 7.87
N VAL A 45 0.42 -7.09 9.08
CA VAL A 45 0.29 -8.08 10.16
C VAL A 45 -1.12 -8.19 10.74
N ALA A 46 -2.02 -7.29 10.35
CA ALA A 46 -3.35 -7.19 10.93
C ALA A 46 -4.14 -8.49 10.84
N TYR A 47 -4.15 -9.14 9.68
CA TYR A 47 -4.87 -10.40 9.47
C TYR A 47 -4.33 -11.53 10.38
N ARG A 48 -3.00 -11.69 10.47
CA ARG A 48 -2.39 -12.75 11.30
C ARG A 48 -2.63 -12.54 12.78
N LEU A 49 -2.63 -11.29 13.24
CA LEU A 49 -2.95 -10.95 14.63
C LEU A 49 -4.44 -11.06 14.94
N GLY A 50 -5.31 -10.92 13.94
CA GLY A 50 -6.75 -11.00 14.11
C GLY A 50 -7.25 -10.07 15.21
N LYS A 51 -8.03 -10.60 16.17
CA LYS A 51 -8.54 -9.83 17.32
C LYS A 51 -7.45 -9.24 18.24
N LYS A 52 -6.21 -9.74 18.15
CA LYS A 52 -5.08 -9.19 18.91
C LYS A 52 -4.47 -7.95 18.25
N PHE A 53 -4.84 -7.64 17.02
CA PHE A 53 -4.42 -6.40 16.39
C PHE A 53 -5.04 -5.22 17.13
N PRO A 54 -4.27 -4.24 17.62
CA PRO A 54 -4.80 -3.15 18.42
C PRO A 54 -5.81 -2.33 17.62
N GLN A 55 -6.90 -1.95 18.26
CA GLN A 55 -7.95 -1.12 17.69
C GLN A 55 -7.71 0.36 18.00
N GLY A 56 -8.28 1.25 17.19
CA GLY A 56 -8.14 2.70 17.37
C GLY A 56 -6.79 3.25 16.94
N LEU A 57 -5.99 2.48 16.19
CA LEU A 57 -4.71 2.94 15.65
C LEU A 57 -4.89 3.55 14.27
N MET A 58 -4.12 4.59 13.98
CA MET A 58 -4.00 5.09 12.61
C MET A 58 -3.10 4.15 11.82
N VAL A 59 -3.61 3.61 10.74
CA VAL A 59 -2.88 2.68 9.85
C VAL A 59 -2.82 3.29 8.47
N GLY A 60 -1.68 3.19 7.80
CA GLY A 60 -1.49 3.63 6.42
C GLY A 60 -1.25 2.46 5.47
N THR A 61 -1.50 2.69 4.18
CA THR A 61 -1.16 1.77 3.10
C THR A 61 -1.08 2.51 1.76
N ARG A 62 -0.29 1.98 0.84
CA ARG A 62 -0.05 2.56 -0.49
C ARG A 62 -0.98 1.98 -1.55
N GLY A 63 -2.27 1.96 -1.25
CA GLY A 63 -3.30 1.39 -2.09
C GLY A 63 -4.30 0.55 -1.28
N PRO A 64 -5.41 0.09 -1.86
CA PRO A 64 -6.42 -0.71 -1.17
C PRO A 64 -5.94 -2.15 -0.94
N TYR A 65 -4.93 -2.30 -0.10
CA TYR A 65 -4.31 -3.58 0.28
C TYR A 65 -4.82 -4.07 1.62
N GLY A 66 -4.69 -5.37 1.90
CA GLY A 66 -4.98 -5.95 3.19
C GLY A 66 -6.34 -5.52 3.75
N MET A 67 -6.35 -4.97 4.95
CA MET A 67 -7.58 -4.51 5.62
C MET A 67 -8.32 -3.37 4.89
N TYR A 68 -7.68 -2.70 3.92
CA TYR A 68 -8.29 -1.70 3.04
C TYR A 68 -8.96 -2.33 1.80
N ALA A 69 -8.69 -3.59 1.52
CA ALA A 69 -9.27 -4.30 0.39
C ALA A 69 -10.67 -4.86 0.69
N VAL A 70 -11.09 -4.87 1.94
CA VAL A 70 -12.40 -5.37 2.37
C VAL A 70 -13.50 -4.51 1.76
N GLY A 71 -14.39 -5.16 1.00
CA GLY A 71 -15.47 -4.47 0.28
C GLY A 71 -15.05 -3.75 -1.01
N ASN A 72 -13.81 -3.91 -1.45
CA ASN A 72 -13.35 -3.36 -2.73
C ASN A 72 -14.14 -3.97 -3.90
N LYS A 73 -14.61 -3.10 -4.80
CA LYS A 73 -15.45 -3.49 -5.95
C LYS A 73 -14.65 -3.69 -7.25
N ASN A 74 -13.34 -3.44 -7.26
CA ASN A 74 -12.50 -3.71 -8.43
C ASN A 74 -12.49 -5.22 -8.71
N PRO A 75 -12.97 -5.68 -9.88
CA PRO A 75 -13.07 -7.11 -10.19
C PRO A 75 -11.73 -7.86 -10.09
N LEU A 76 -10.62 -7.22 -10.48
CA LEU A 76 -9.28 -7.78 -10.36
C LEU A 76 -8.86 -7.95 -8.89
N ASN A 77 -9.21 -6.98 -8.03
CA ASN A 77 -8.92 -7.07 -6.60
C ASN A 77 -9.73 -8.21 -5.97
N VAL A 78 -11.03 -8.28 -6.27
CA VAL A 78 -11.91 -9.35 -5.76
C VAL A 78 -11.40 -10.72 -6.18
N TRP A 79 -11.03 -10.87 -7.46
CA TRP A 79 -10.42 -12.10 -7.97
C TRP A 79 -9.13 -12.44 -7.23
N PHE A 80 -8.22 -11.48 -7.09
CA PHE A 80 -6.91 -11.68 -6.45
C PHE A 80 -7.05 -12.10 -4.98
N GLN A 81 -7.90 -11.43 -4.21
CA GLN A 81 -8.18 -11.81 -2.82
C GLN A 81 -8.72 -13.23 -2.71
N ARG A 82 -9.68 -13.58 -3.58
CA ARG A 82 -10.28 -14.92 -3.59
C ARG A 82 -9.23 -16.00 -3.86
N GLU A 83 -8.44 -15.87 -4.92
CA GLU A 83 -7.44 -16.86 -5.31
C GLU A 83 -6.31 -16.95 -4.28
N TYR A 84 -5.87 -15.80 -3.74
CA TYR A 84 -4.85 -15.75 -2.70
C TYR A 84 -5.32 -16.47 -1.43
N ARG A 85 -6.51 -16.13 -0.93
CA ARG A 85 -7.12 -16.78 0.25
C ARG A 85 -7.35 -18.29 0.03
N LYS A 86 -7.75 -18.69 -1.17
CA LYS A 86 -7.91 -20.10 -1.54
C LYS A 86 -6.59 -20.85 -1.42
N THR A 87 -5.49 -20.26 -1.87
CA THR A 87 -4.16 -20.88 -1.92
C THR A 87 -3.46 -20.85 -0.56
N TYR A 88 -3.41 -19.68 0.07
CA TYR A 88 -2.55 -19.43 1.24
C TYR A 88 -3.32 -19.40 2.56
N LYS A 89 -4.66 -19.45 2.53
CA LYS A 89 -5.55 -19.40 3.71
C LYS A 89 -5.40 -18.12 4.55
N GLU A 90 -4.85 -17.07 3.97
CA GLU A 90 -4.67 -15.76 4.60
C GLU A 90 -4.99 -14.64 3.61
N GLN A 91 -5.15 -13.42 4.12
CA GLN A 91 -5.38 -12.23 3.30
C GLN A 91 -4.07 -11.77 2.64
N PRO A 92 -4.09 -11.39 1.36
CA PRO A 92 -2.92 -10.77 0.75
C PRO A 92 -2.60 -9.43 1.41
N SER A 93 -1.36 -9.27 1.81
CA SER A 93 -0.82 -8.02 2.34
C SER A 93 -0.11 -7.20 1.25
N GLN A 94 0.34 -6.00 1.58
CA GLN A 94 1.00 -5.08 0.64
C GLN A 94 2.05 -5.75 -0.26
N PRO A 95 3.00 -6.58 0.21
CA PRO A 95 3.95 -7.23 -0.67
C PRO A 95 3.30 -8.07 -1.76
N GLY A 96 2.28 -8.87 -1.42
CA GLY A 96 1.55 -9.68 -2.40
C GLY A 96 0.89 -8.83 -3.49
N TYR A 97 0.28 -7.72 -3.10
CA TYR A 97 -0.29 -6.77 -4.04
C TYR A 97 0.76 -6.12 -4.94
N GLN A 98 1.88 -5.68 -4.38
CA GLN A 98 2.95 -5.03 -5.16
C GLN A 98 3.58 -5.97 -6.18
N TYR A 99 3.83 -7.23 -5.82
CA TYR A 99 4.32 -8.22 -6.77
C TYR A 99 3.31 -8.50 -7.88
N ALA A 100 2.04 -8.66 -7.56
CA ALA A 100 1.00 -8.86 -8.56
C ALA A 100 0.84 -7.64 -9.48
N GLN A 101 0.94 -6.42 -8.96
CA GLN A 101 0.98 -5.20 -9.76
C GLN A 101 2.20 -5.18 -10.70
N GLY A 102 3.37 -5.60 -10.24
CA GLY A 102 4.58 -5.71 -11.06
C GLY A 102 4.39 -6.68 -12.24
N ILE A 103 3.75 -7.83 -12.01
CA ILE A 103 3.43 -8.80 -13.07
C ILE A 103 2.43 -8.20 -14.09
N LEU A 104 1.41 -7.49 -13.61
CA LEU A 104 0.46 -6.81 -14.49
C LEU A 104 1.10 -5.68 -15.30
N ALA A 105 2.04 -4.95 -14.71
CA ALA A 105 2.85 -3.95 -15.40
C ALA A 105 3.69 -4.57 -16.52
N ALA A 106 4.38 -5.68 -16.23
CA ALA A 106 5.15 -6.42 -17.22
C ALA A 106 4.25 -6.91 -18.36
N LYS A 107 3.11 -7.55 -18.02
CA LYS A 107 2.14 -8.00 -19.05
C LYS A 107 1.69 -6.83 -19.92
N PHE A 108 1.28 -5.71 -19.31
CA PHE A 108 0.86 -4.52 -20.04
C PHE A 108 1.96 -4.01 -21.00
N ALA A 109 3.20 -3.94 -20.52
CA ALA A 109 4.33 -3.46 -21.32
C ALA A 109 4.63 -4.39 -22.50
N TYR A 110 4.68 -5.70 -22.27
CA TYR A 110 4.90 -6.69 -23.35
C TYR A 110 3.78 -6.70 -24.37
N ASP A 111 2.52 -6.70 -23.95
CA ASP A 111 1.38 -6.69 -24.85
C ASP A 111 1.38 -5.45 -25.77
N ASN A 112 1.62 -4.27 -25.19
CA ASN A 112 1.67 -3.02 -25.97
C ASN A 112 2.89 -2.93 -26.89
N ALA A 113 4.05 -3.38 -26.43
CA ALA A 113 5.26 -3.41 -27.23
C ALA A 113 5.14 -4.41 -28.39
N ALA A 114 4.58 -5.59 -28.16
CA ALA A 114 4.34 -6.59 -29.21
C ALA A 114 3.33 -6.04 -30.25
N LYS A 115 2.24 -5.42 -29.79
CA LYS A 115 1.25 -4.78 -30.68
C LYS A 115 1.91 -3.73 -31.56
N ALA A 116 2.74 -2.87 -30.99
CA ALA A 116 3.49 -1.83 -31.74
C ALA A 116 4.55 -2.42 -32.68
N ASN A 117 5.02 -3.65 -32.42
CA ASN A 117 5.99 -4.39 -33.21
C ASN A 117 5.36 -5.37 -34.22
N GLY A 118 4.11 -5.12 -34.63
CA GLY A 118 3.41 -5.96 -35.63
C GLY A 118 3.13 -7.39 -35.14
N GLY A 119 2.92 -7.60 -33.83
CA GLY A 119 2.65 -8.89 -33.23
C GLY A 119 3.91 -9.76 -32.95
N LYS A 120 5.10 -9.26 -33.28
CA LYS A 120 6.36 -9.97 -33.01
C LYS A 120 6.82 -9.76 -31.56
N PHE A 121 7.58 -10.70 -31.03
CA PHE A 121 8.15 -10.58 -29.69
C PHE A 121 9.02 -9.30 -29.61
N PRO A 122 8.78 -8.41 -28.62
CA PRO A 122 9.46 -7.13 -28.54
C PRO A 122 10.87 -7.27 -27.94
N SER A 123 11.75 -6.33 -28.29
CA SER A 123 13.03 -6.14 -27.61
C SER A 123 12.83 -5.52 -26.22
N THR A 124 13.84 -5.61 -25.37
CA THR A 124 13.85 -4.98 -24.04
C THR A 124 13.57 -3.47 -24.13
N ASP A 125 14.19 -2.76 -25.07
CA ASP A 125 13.99 -1.32 -25.25
C ASP A 125 12.55 -0.96 -25.63
N GLN A 126 11.91 -1.81 -26.47
CA GLN A 126 10.51 -1.63 -26.83
C GLN A 126 9.60 -1.82 -25.62
N VAL A 127 9.89 -2.79 -24.74
CA VAL A 127 9.14 -3.02 -23.50
C VAL A 127 9.32 -1.85 -22.53
N ILE A 128 10.56 -1.39 -22.32
CA ILE A 128 10.86 -0.20 -21.49
C ILE A 128 10.09 1.01 -21.99
N LYS A 129 10.15 1.27 -23.31
CA LYS A 129 9.41 2.39 -23.93
C LYS A 129 7.90 2.28 -23.73
N ALA A 130 7.35 1.06 -23.83
CA ALA A 130 5.91 0.84 -23.63
C ALA A 130 5.44 1.06 -22.18
N LEU A 131 6.33 0.83 -21.21
CA LEU A 131 6.03 1.03 -19.78
C LEU A 131 6.28 2.48 -19.33
N THR A 132 7.26 3.18 -19.91
CA THR A 132 7.65 4.52 -19.50
C THR A 132 6.47 5.50 -19.63
N GLY A 133 6.08 6.13 -18.52
CA GLY A 133 4.96 7.07 -18.48
C GLY A 133 3.57 6.45 -18.66
N ALA A 134 3.47 5.12 -18.74
CA ALA A 134 2.23 4.42 -18.99
C ALA A 134 1.23 4.53 -17.82
N THR A 135 -0.05 4.36 -18.14
CA THR A 135 -1.13 4.20 -17.16
C THR A 135 -1.86 2.90 -17.47
N PHE A 136 -2.05 2.06 -16.47
CA PHE A 136 -2.68 0.76 -16.65
C PHE A 136 -3.52 0.34 -15.43
N PRO A 137 -4.59 -0.45 -15.63
CA PRO A 137 -5.38 -0.99 -14.54
C PRO A 137 -4.59 -2.08 -13.79
N SER A 138 -4.77 -2.13 -12.48
CA SER A 138 -4.18 -3.16 -11.62
C SER A 138 -5.19 -3.70 -10.60
N ILE A 139 -4.75 -4.67 -9.81
CA ILE A 139 -5.56 -5.22 -8.70
C ILE A 139 -5.86 -4.19 -7.61
N ALA A 140 -5.11 -3.12 -7.54
CA ALA A 140 -5.28 -2.05 -6.54
C ALA A 140 -5.67 -0.70 -7.19
N GLY A 141 -6.43 -0.75 -8.28
CA GLY A 141 -6.83 0.44 -9.01
C GLY A 141 -5.89 0.77 -10.16
N THR A 142 -5.85 2.02 -10.57
CA THR A 142 -5.02 2.48 -11.68
C THR A 142 -3.63 2.85 -11.21
N VAL A 143 -2.62 2.30 -11.87
CA VAL A 143 -1.22 2.65 -11.68
C VAL A 143 -0.78 3.59 -12.79
N LYS A 144 -0.08 4.67 -12.43
CA LYS A 144 0.58 5.58 -13.37
C LYS A 144 2.09 5.47 -13.18
N MET A 145 2.79 5.18 -14.26
CA MET A 145 4.25 5.29 -14.30
C MET A 145 4.59 6.77 -14.47
N ALA A 146 5.03 7.41 -13.39
CA ALA A 146 5.30 8.87 -13.36
C ALA A 146 6.75 9.11 -12.94
N LEU A 147 7.01 9.48 -11.75
CA LEU A 147 8.30 9.87 -11.18
C LEU A 147 9.54 9.22 -11.85
N SER A 148 10.68 9.85 -11.70
CA SER A 148 11.94 9.36 -12.31
C SER A 148 11.81 9.16 -13.83
N HIS A 149 11.25 10.15 -14.50
CA HIS A 149 10.99 10.15 -15.96
C HIS A 149 10.04 9.03 -16.41
N GLY A 150 9.05 8.70 -15.58
CA GLY A 150 8.05 7.69 -15.91
C GLY A 150 8.44 6.26 -15.57
N HIS A 151 9.46 6.08 -14.73
CA HIS A 151 9.96 4.74 -14.35
C HIS A 151 9.50 4.30 -12.95
N GLN A 152 8.79 5.14 -12.21
CA GLN A 152 8.27 4.81 -10.88
C GLN A 152 6.74 4.79 -10.89
N ALA A 153 6.17 3.70 -10.41
CA ALA A 153 4.73 3.57 -10.24
C ALA A 153 4.21 4.49 -9.13
N VAL A 154 3.13 5.19 -9.41
CA VAL A 154 2.43 6.07 -8.47
C VAL A 154 0.99 5.58 -8.33
N THR A 155 0.56 5.42 -7.10
CA THR A 155 -0.81 5.08 -6.70
C THR A 155 -1.27 6.05 -5.61
N GLU A 156 -2.50 5.89 -5.16
CA GLU A 156 -3.03 6.58 -3.99
C GLU A 156 -2.44 6.04 -2.69
N ASP A 157 -2.46 6.86 -1.65
CA ASP A 157 -2.11 6.51 -0.28
C ASP A 157 -3.36 6.60 0.59
N LEU A 158 -3.60 5.60 1.43
CA LEU A 158 -4.81 5.50 2.25
C LEU A 158 -4.44 5.45 3.73
N TRP A 159 -5.22 6.17 4.53
CA TRP A 159 -5.10 6.18 5.99
C TRP A 159 -6.47 5.95 6.62
N GLY A 160 -6.52 5.19 7.68
CA GLY A 160 -7.76 4.90 8.39
C GLY A 160 -7.50 4.44 9.83
N VAL A 161 -8.56 4.18 10.55
CA VAL A 161 -8.53 3.74 11.94
C VAL A 161 -8.83 2.25 12.01
N SER A 162 -7.98 1.49 12.67
CA SER A 162 -8.13 0.05 12.80
C SER A 162 -9.28 -0.33 13.73
N VAL A 163 -10.13 -1.25 13.28
CA VAL A 163 -11.21 -1.85 14.07
C VAL A 163 -11.32 -3.34 13.77
N TRP A 164 -11.84 -4.10 14.72
CA TRP A 164 -12.26 -5.47 14.46
C TRP A 164 -13.69 -5.47 13.92
N SER A 165 -13.94 -6.20 12.85
CA SER A 165 -15.29 -6.39 12.31
C SER A 165 -15.77 -7.82 12.56
N ASP A 166 -16.77 -7.99 13.43
CA ASP A 166 -17.39 -9.30 13.64
C ASP A 166 -18.11 -9.78 12.37
N LYS A 167 -18.65 -8.86 11.55
CA LYS A 167 -19.29 -9.17 10.28
C LYS A 167 -18.30 -9.73 9.25
N ALA A 168 -17.10 -9.15 9.17
CA ALA A 168 -16.06 -9.60 8.25
C ALA A 168 -15.23 -10.77 8.83
N GLY A 169 -15.22 -10.94 10.17
CA GLY A 169 -14.37 -11.89 10.86
C GLY A 169 -12.88 -11.54 10.82
N GLU A 170 -12.56 -10.27 10.58
CA GLU A 170 -11.18 -9.81 10.40
C GLU A 170 -11.01 -8.32 10.76
N PRO A 171 -9.76 -7.85 10.97
CA PRO A 171 -9.49 -6.43 11.12
C PRO A 171 -9.80 -5.67 9.83
N ILE A 172 -10.49 -4.54 9.98
CA ILE A 172 -10.79 -3.60 8.90
C ILE A 172 -10.36 -2.21 9.30
N VAL A 173 -10.54 -1.24 8.43
CA VAL A 173 -10.37 0.19 8.72
C VAL A 173 -11.68 0.92 8.58
N THR A 174 -11.86 1.95 9.41
CA THR A 174 -12.91 2.96 9.31
C THR A 174 -12.29 4.33 9.08
N ASP A 175 -13.12 5.34 8.83
CA ASP A 175 -12.69 6.74 8.67
C ASP A 175 -11.56 6.89 7.66
N VAL A 176 -11.68 6.18 6.53
CA VAL A 176 -10.64 6.13 5.51
C VAL A 176 -10.53 7.46 4.78
N VAL A 177 -9.34 8.02 4.80
CA VAL A 177 -8.94 9.17 3.98
C VAL A 177 -8.01 8.67 2.87
N THR A 178 -8.31 9.05 1.64
CA THR A 178 -7.49 8.71 0.47
C THR A 178 -6.78 9.96 -0.03
N PHE A 179 -5.47 9.85 -0.18
CA PHE A 179 -4.63 10.89 -0.76
C PHE A 179 -4.20 10.46 -2.16
N PRO A 180 -4.50 11.26 -3.20
CA PRO A 180 -4.02 10.93 -4.54
C PRO A 180 -2.48 10.97 -4.59
N GLY A 181 -1.88 10.18 -5.47
CA GLY A 181 -0.43 10.15 -5.60
C GLY A 181 0.20 11.53 -5.85
N SER A 182 -0.52 12.42 -6.55
CA SER A 182 -0.10 13.83 -6.77
C SER A 182 -0.03 14.66 -5.49
N CYS A 183 -0.65 14.22 -4.39
CA CYS A 183 -0.59 14.87 -3.09
C CYS A 183 0.68 14.49 -2.32
N VAL A 184 1.04 13.21 -2.37
CA VAL A 184 2.06 12.62 -1.49
C VAL A 184 3.39 12.34 -2.20
N MET A 185 3.47 12.61 -3.51
CA MET A 185 4.67 12.39 -4.32
C MET A 185 5.17 13.71 -4.92
N PRO A 186 6.50 13.88 -5.08
CA PRO A 186 7.04 15.05 -5.74
C PRO A 186 6.61 15.13 -7.21
N PRO A 187 6.58 16.33 -7.81
CA PRO A 187 6.45 16.46 -9.25
C PRO A 187 7.54 15.68 -10.00
N ASP A 188 7.23 15.27 -11.23
CA ASP A 188 8.21 14.54 -12.05
C ASP A 188 9.50 15.35 -12.25
N GLY A 189 10.64 14.67 -12.19
CA GLY A 189 11.97 15.27 -12.26
C GLY A 189 12.48 15.94 -10.97
N VAL A 190 11.66 16.05 -9.93
CA VAL A 190 12.05 16.63 -8.65
C VAL A 190 12.44 15.51 -7.67
N LYS A 191 13.61 15.63 -7.03
CA LYS A 191 14.05 14.68 -6.01
C LYS A 191 13.21 14.83 -4.74
N SER A 192 12.76 13.71 -4.18
CA SER A 192 11.89 13.69 -2.98
C SER A 192 12.48 14.48 -1.80
N VAL A 193 13.79 14.36 -1.56
CA VAL A 193 14.47 15.06 -0.46
C VAL A 193 14.42 16.58 -0.65
N ASP A 194 14.66 17.06 -1.87
CA ASP A 194 14.64 18.49 -2.19
C ASP A 194 13.22 19.04 -2.13
N TRP A 195 12.24 18.26 -2.59
CA TRP A 195 10.84 18.62 -2.50
C TRP A 195 10.36 18.77 -1.05
N ILE A 196 10.68 17.79 -0.17
CA ILE A 196 10.32 17.83 1.25
C ILE A 196 10.99 19.04 1.93
N LYS A 197 12.30 19.25 1.71
CA LYS A 197 13.02 20.42 2.24
C LYS A 197 12.45 21.76 1.74
N GLY A 198 11.96 21.78 0.52
CA GLY A 198 11.29 22.92 -0.08
C GLY A 198 9.84 23.16 0.36
N GLY A 199 9.34 22.42 1.35
CA GLY A 199 7.98 22.52 1.87
C GLY A 199 6.92 21.90 0.97
N MET A 200 7.30 20.88 0.19
CA MET A 200 6.39 20.08 -0.66
C MET A 200 5.59 20.93 -1.65
N LYS A 201 6.21 21.99 -2.20
CA LYS A 201 5.58 22.89 -3.17
C LYS A 201 5.06 22.13 -4.38
N GLY A 202 3.83 22.46 -4.82
CA GLY A 202 3.16 21.81 -5.94
C GLY A 202 2.46 20.48 -5.60
N ALA A 203 2.36 20.10 -4.33
CA ALA A 203 1.46 19.03 -3.89
C ALA A 203 0.01 19.36 -4.32
N LYS A 204 -0.66 18.36 -4.90
CA LYS A 204 -2.06 18.48 -5.38
C LYS A 204 -2.95 17.58 -4.55
N CYS A 205 -3.29 18.06 -3.35
CA CYS A 205 -4.19 17.38 -2.43
C CYS A 205 -5.67 17.78 -2.69
#